data_f67c777c2ad1172de396edbc2d122845
#
_entry.id   f67c777c2ad1172de396edbc2d122845
#
_cell.length_a   1.000
_cell.length_b   1.000
_cell.length_c   1.000
_cell.angle_alpha   90.00
_cell.angle_beta   90.00
_cell.angle_gamma   90.00
#
_symmetry.space_group_name_H-M   'P 1'
#
loop_
_entity.id
_entity.type
_entity.pdbx_description
1 polymer ?
#
loop_
_entity_poly.entity_id
_entity_poly.type
_entity_poly.pdbx_seq_one_letter_code
_entity_poly.pdbx_strand_id
1 'polypeptide(L)'
;MKKIIIICAISIALGIIGGISFFKVRDAMAKIPDDVELVTQENKAYRFGDDKTKIKLIEFIYTHCPDVCPTTTQKMAILKKDLEEKGVFGDKVEFITITIDPFRDTPDVLSNYMDTFEIKNDGNWIFLTGEKDNLQKSHEQIRKVAEPFQFQYKDPGNGFFIHTTFTYLVDENNKFIEKFPMGKEFNREDVLTAIMDELE
;
A
#
# COMPACT_ATOMS: atom_id res chain seq x y z
N MET A 1 -14.28 -48.46 -8.35
CA MET A 1 -14.85 -47.12 -8.17
C MET A 1 -14.36 -46.44 -6.87
N LYS A 2 -14.53 -47.02 -5.67
CA LYS A 2 -14.10 -46.41 -4.37
C LYS A 2 -12.63 -46.00 -4.32
N LYS A 3 -11.70 -46.86 -4.82
CA LYS A 3 -10.24 -46.53 -4.84
C LYS A 3 -9.91 -45.32 -5.72
N ILE A 4 -10.58 -45.16 -6.88
CA ILE A 4 -10.37 -44.03 -7.77
C ILE A 4 -10.87 -42.75 -7.11
N ILE A 5 -12.02 -42.76 -6.47
CA ILE A 5 -12.58 -41.61 -5.74
C ILE A 5 -11.63 -41.17 -4.61
N ILE A 6 -11.05 -42.12 -3.87
CA ILE A 6 -10.07 -41.82 -2.80
C ILE A 6 -8.82 -41.18 -3.37
N ILE A 7 -8.28 -41.71 -4.48
CA ILE A 7 -7.07 -41.14 -5.13
C ILE A 7 -7.36 -39.73 -5.62
N CYS A 8 -8.50 -39.49 -6.28
CA CYS A 8 -8.89 -38.16 -6.72
C CYS A 8 -9.04 -37.17 -5.54
N ALA A 9 -9.69 -37.62 -4.44
CA ALA A 9 -9.84 -36.78 -3.25
C ALA A 9 -8.49 -36.39 -2.62
N ILE A 10 -7.56 -37.36 -2.52
CA ILE A 10 -6.19 -37.09 -2.02
C ILE A 10 -5.43 -36.12 -2.93
N SER A 11 -5.52 -36.31 -4.25
CA SER A 11 -4.84 -35.41 -5.22
C SER A 11 -5.38 -33.99 -5.15
N ILE A 12 -6.69 -33.81 -4.99
CA ILE A 12 -7.32 -32.51 -4.81
C ILE A 12 -6.85 -31.87 -3.48
N ALA A 13 -6.86 -32.63 -2.39
CA ALA A 13 -6.41 -32.14 -1.09
C ALA A 13 -4.94 -31.69 -1.11
N LEU A 14 -4.06 -32.48 -1.74
CA LEU A 14 -2.64 -32.13 -1.91
C LEU A 14 -2.48 -30.87 -2.79
N GLY A 15 -3.28 -30.74 -3.84
CA GLY A 15 -3.28 -29.53 -4.70
C GLY A 15 -3.71 -28.28 -3.92
N ILE A 16 -4.73 -28.39 -3.09
CA ILE A 16 -5.21 -27.28 -2.24
C ILE A 16 -4.14 -26.89 -1.21
N ILE A 17 -3.59 -27.87 -0.49
CA ILE A 17 -2.54 -27.63 0.52
C ILE A 17 -1.30 -27.01 -0.14
N GLY A 18 -0.87 -27.54 -1.29
CA GLY A 18 0.25 -27.00 -2.05
C GLY A 18 0.00 -25.57 -2.52
N GLY A 19 -1.20 -25.27 -2.99
CA GLY A 19 -1.61 -23.92 -3.38
C GLY A 19 -1.60 -22.95 -2.21
N ILE A 20 -2.22 -23.31 -1.08
CA ILE A 20 -2.23 -22.47 0.12
C ILE A 20 -0.81 -22.20 0.63
N SER A 21 0.04 -23.26 0.66
CA SER A 21 1.43 -23.12 1.10
C SER A 21 2.23 -22.22 0.16
N PHE A 22 2.05 -22.37 -1.15
CA PHE A 22 2.71 -21.50 -2.15
C PHE A 22 2.34 -20.03 -1.95
N PHE A 23 1.06 -19.71 -1.79
CA PHE A 23 0.62 -18.33 -1.58
C PHE A 23 1.16 -17.76 -0.26
N LYS A 24 1.13 -18.53 0.83
CA LYS A 24 1.69 -18.08 2.13
C LYS A 24 3.19 -17.81 2.06
N VAL A 25 3.96 -18.69 1.42
CA VAL A 25 5.43 -18.49 1.26
C VAL A 25 5.70 -17.28 0.39
N ARG A 26 4.98 -17.11 -0.70
CA ARG A 26 5.13 -15.95 -1.59
C ARG A 26 4.83 -14.64 -0.85
N ASP A 27 3.72 -14.56 -0.12
CA ASP A 27 3.34 -13.35 0.62
C ASP A 27 4.35 -13.07 1.76
N ALA A 28 4.84 -14.10 2.43
CA ALA A 28 5.91 -13.97 3.43
C ALA A 28 7.25 -13.51 2.87
N MET A 29 7.47 -13.62 1.55
CA MET A 29 8.67 -13.13 0.85
C MET A 29 8.45 -11.76 0.19
N ALA A 30 7.22 -11.25 0.17
CA ALA A 30 6.90 -9.98 -0.44
C ALA A 30 7.53 -8.84 0.36
N LYS A 31 8.42 -8.08 -0.28
CA LYS A 31 9.16 -6.96 0.31
C LYS A 31 9.38 -5.89 -0.74
N ILE A 32 9.20 -4.62 -0.36
CA ILE A 32 9.61 -3.50 -1.20
C ILE A 32 11.13 -3.47 -1.28
N PRO A 33 11.73 -3.38 -2.49
CA PRO A 33 13.17 -3.24 -2.62
C PRO A 33 13.70 -1.97 -1.96
N ASP A 34 14.82 -2.07 -1.27
CA ASP A 34 15.43 -0.97 -0.51
C ASP A 34 15.97 0.17 -1.42
N ASP A 35 16.22 -0.15 -2.70
CA ASP A 35 16.74 0.79 -3.72
C ASP A 35 15.67 1.61 -4.44
N VAL A 36 14.40 1.39 -4.11
CA VAL A 36 13.31 2.17 -4.69
C VAL A 36 13.38 3.61 -4.18
N GLU A 37 13.40 4.54 -5.13
CA GLU A 37 13.44 5.97 -4.88
C GLU A 37 12.28 6.66 -5.58
N LEU A 38 11.53 7.44 -4.82
CA LEU A 38 10.40 8.26 -5.26
C LEU A 38 10.59 9.71 -4.77
N VAL A 39 9.67 10.59 -5.12
CA VAL A 39 9.69 12.01 -4.74
C VAL A 39 8.52 12.30 -3.82
N THR A 40 8.77 12.98 -2.71
CA THR A 40 7.74 13.39 -1.75
C THR A 40 6.91 14.57 -2.27
N GLN A 41 5.79 14.86 -1.62
CA GLN A 41 4.97 16.06 -1.83
C GLN A 41 5.77 17.38 -1.61
N GLU A 42 6.90 17.33 -0.93
CA GLU A 42 7.82 18.46 -0.75
C GLU A 42 8.94 18.52 -1.82
N ASN A 43 8.84 17.69 -2.85
CA ASN A 43 9.86 17.56 -3.90
C ASN A 43 11.24 17.12 -3.36
N LYS A 44 11.26 16.27 -2.33
CA LYS A 44 12.46 15.65 -1.76
C LYS A 44 12.55 14.18 -2.17
N ALA A 45 13.75 13.66 -2.33
CA ALA A 45 13.94 12.23 -2.55
C ALA A 45 13.50 11.43 -1.31
N TYR A 46 12.80 10.33 -1.54
CA TYR A 46 12.42 9.33 -0.55
C TYR A 46 12.89 7.96 -1.01
N ARG A 47 13.66 7.26 -0.18
CA ARG A 47 14.13 5.91 -0.46
C ARG A 47 13.63 4.95 0.61
N PHE A 48 13.00 3.86 0.21
CA PHE A 48 12.44 2.87 1.13
C PHE A 48 13.46 2.19 2.04
N GLY A 49 14.75 2.20 1.65
CA GLY A 49 15.83 1.62 2.45
C GLY A 49 16.38 2.53 3.55
N ASP A 50 16.05 3.82 3.56
CA ASP A 50 16.69 4.80 4.45
C ASP A 50 16.06 4.82 5.86
N ASP A 51 14.74 4.56 5.98
CA ASP A 51 14.06 4.43 7.27
C ASP A 51 13.49 3.02 7.45
N LYS A 52 14.03 2.32 8.42
CA LYS A 52 13.63 0.96 8.83
C LYS A 52 13.25 0.92 10.31
N THR A 53 12.61 1.96 10.80
CA THR A 53 12.26 2.08 12.22
C THR A 53 10.76 2.01 12.46
N LYS A 54 9.94 2.13 11.39
CA LYS A 54 8.49 2.25 11.52
C LYS A 54 7.75 1.23 10.65
N ILE A 55 6.65 0.75 11.19
CA ILE A 55 5.61 0.04 10.43
C ILE A 55 4.94 1.04 9.49
N LYS A 56 4.64 0.61 8.27
CA LYS A 56 4.04 1.48 7.25
C LYS A 56 2.69 0.95 6.79
N LEU A 57 1.67 1.82 6.81
CA LEU A 57 0.43 1.55 6.09
C LEU A 57 0.50 2.26 4.74
N ILE A 58 0.46 1.48 3.66
CA ILE A 58 0.66 1.95 2.28
C ILE A 58 -0.67 1.91 1.52
N GLU A 59 -1.03 3.01 0.87
CA GLU A 59 -2.10 3.05 -0.13
C GLU A 59 -1.57 3.51 -1.49
N PHE A 60 -2.19 2.99 -2.55
CA PHE A 60 -1.96 3.48 -3.91
C PHE A 60 -3.18 4.25 -4.38
N ILE A 61 -2.97 5.45 -4.89
CA ILE A 61 -4.03 6.34 -5.34
C ILE A 61 -3.74 6.93 -6.72
N TYR A 62 -4.70 7.64 -7.26
CA TYR A 62 -4.52 8.77 -8.18
C TYR A 62 -5.51 9.87 -7.77
N THR A 63 -5.11 11.14 -7.84
CA THR A 63 -5.90 12.24 -7.26
C THR A 63 -7.24 12.47 -7.96
N HIS A 64 -7.34 12.06 -9.23
CA HIS A 64 -8.58 12.12 -10.03
C HIS A 64 -9.54 10.94 -9.79
N CYS A 65 -9.25 10.06 -8.84
CA CYS A 65 -10.14 8.95 -8.47
C CYS A 65 -11.44 9.49 -7.87
N PRO A 66 -12.62 9.12 -8.42
CA PRO A 66 -13.88 9.72 -7.99
C PRO A 66 -14.48 9.09 -6.73
N ASP A 67 -14.00 7.95 -6.24
CA ASP A 67 -14.69 7.17 -5.20
C ASP A 67 -13.73 6.51 -4.20
N VAL A 68 -13.06 5.44 -4.60
CA VAL A 68 -12.37 4.55 -3.65
C VAL A 68 -11.17 5.22 -2.95
N CYS A 69 -10.35 6.01 -3.68
CA CYS A 69 -9.19 6.67 -3.11
C CYS A 69 -9.58 7.73 -2.05
N PRO A 70 -10.43 8.74 -2.36
CA PRO A 70 -10.79 9.75 -1.36
C PRO A 70 -11.51 9.14 -0.15
N THR A 71 -12.34 8.10 -0.35
CA THR A 71 -13.00 7.40 0.75
C THR A 71 -11.99 6.71 1.67
N THR A 72 -10.96 6.08 1.11
CA THR A 72 -9.90 5.42 1.89
C THR A 72 -9.05 6.43 2.63
N THR A 73 -8.56 7.46 1.94
CA THR A 73 -7.74 8.53 2.54
C THR A 73 -8.47 9.19 3.72
N GLN A 74 -9.79 9.47 3.59
CA GLN A 74 -10.57 10.00 4.69
C GLN A 74 -10.63 9.06 5.90
N LYS A 75 -10.82 7.76 5.67
CA LYS A 75 -10.83 6.76 6.76
C LYS A 75 -9.45 6.59 7.39
N MET A 76 -8.38 6.66 6.60
CA MET A 76 -7.01 6.67 7.10
C MET A 76 -6.73 7.93 7.94
N ALA A 77 -7.27 9.10 7.58
CA ALA A 77 -7.15 10.30 8.40
C ALA A 77 -7.83 10.15 9.77
N ILE A 78 -8.89 9.36 9.86
CA ILE A 78 -9.51 9.02 11.16
C ILE A 78 -8.63 8.01 11.92
N LEU A 79 -8.15 6.96 11.24
CA LEU A 79 -7.22 5.98 11.84
C LEU A 79 -5.96 6.65 12.39
N LYS A 80 -5.42 7.65 11.68
CA LYS A 80 -4.28 8.45 12.15
C LYS A 80 -4.54 9.04 13.54
N LYS A 81 -5.73 9.60 13.77
CA LYS A 81 -6.09 10.17 15.08
C LYS A 81 -6.13 9.12 16.18
N ASP A 82 -6.67 7.92 15.89
CA ASP A 82 -6.67 6.82 16.87
C ASP A 82 -5.24 6.39 17.23
N LEU A 83 -4.32 6.35 16.25
CA LEU A 83 -2.91 6.01 16.47
C LEU A 83 -2.14 7.14 17.19
N GLU A 84 -2.50 8.41 16.93
CA GLU A 84 -1.98 9.57 17.67
C GLU A 84 -2.42 9.51 19.15
N GLU A 85 -3.69 9.20 19.44
CA GLU A 85 -4.21 9.04 20.80
C GLU A 85 -3.52 7.90 21.55
N LYS A 86 -3.09 6.85 20.85
CA LYS A 86 -2.30 5.75 21.40
C LYS A 86 -0.80 6.08 21.53
N GLY A 87 -0.36 7.22 21.02
CA GLY A 87 1.03 7.68 21.07
C GLY A 87 1.99 6.88 20.18
N VAL A 88 1.50 6.20 19.14
CA VAL A 88 2.33 5.36 18.25
C VAL A 88 2.53 5.97 16.86
N PHE A 89 1.64 6.85 16.41
CA PHE A 89 1.79 7.51 15.11
C PHE A 89 2.97 8.48 15.11
N GLY A 90 3.83 8.38 14.11
CA GLY A 90 5.04 9.19 13.97
C GLY A 90 6.26 8.62 14.69
N ASP A 91 6.09 7.85 15.76
CA ASP A 91 7.18 7.16 16.46
C ASP A 91 7.39 5.73 15.98
N LYS A 92 6.31 4.96 15.89
CA LYS A 92 6.31 3.54 15.53
C LYS A 92 5.63 3.26 14.19
N VAL A 93 4.71 4.12 13.77
CA VAL A 93 3.86 3.94 12.60
C VAL A 93 3.89 5.20 11.75
N GLU A 94 3.97 5.03 10.45
CA GLU A 94 3.80 6.07 9.45
C GLU A 94 2.86 5.63 8.34
N PHE A 95 2.29 6.57 7.61
CA PHE A 95 1.48 6.30 6.43
C PHE A 95 2.21 6.74 5.17
N ILE A 96 2.10 5.94 4.12
CA ILE A 96 2.67 6.21 2.81
C ILE A 96 1.56 6.14 1.76
N THR A 97 1.31 7.24 1.08
CA THR A 97 0.39 7.30 -0.06
C THR A 97 1.20 7.44 -1.34
N ILE A 98 1.01 6.53 -2.31
CA ILE A 98 1.79 6.49 -3.55
C ILE A 98 0.85 6.71 -4.73
N THR A 99 1.11 7.70 -5.56
CA THR A 99 0.33 7.86 -6.79
C THR A 99 0.73 6.84 -7.84
N ILE A 100 -0.27 6.33 -8.58
CA ILE A 100 -0.07 5.52 -9.79
C ILE A 100 -0.10 6.36 -11.07
N ASP A 101 -0.27 7.68 -10.94
CA ASP A 101 -0.35 8.65 -12.03
C ASP A 101 0.68 9.78 -11.87
N PRO A 102 1.97 9.48 -11.91
CA PRO A 102 3.02 10.49 -11.68
C PRO A 102 3.05 11.60 -12.73
N PHE A 103 2.32 11.44 -13.84
CA PHE A 103 2.19 12.46 -14.87
C PHE A 103 1.30 13.62 -14.42
N ARG A 104 0.15 13.34 -13.81
CA ARG A 104 -0.81 14.34 -13.33
C ARG A 104 -0.56 14.73 -11.88
N ASP A 105 -0.18 13.76 -11.05
CA ASP A 105 -0.04 13.91 -9.61
C ASP A 105 1.39 14.36 -9.25
N THR A 106 1.69 15.61 -9.57
CA THR A 106 2.96 16.27 -9.20
C THR A 106 3.03 16.49 -7.68
N PRO A 107 4.21 16.81 -7.09
CA PRO A 107 4.32 17.16 -5.68
C PRO A 107 3.31 18.20 -5.22
N ASP A 108 3.11 19.28 -5.99
CA ASP A 108 2.13 20.32 -5.67
C ASP A 108 0.68 19.80 -5.66
N VAL A 109 0.34 18.91 -6.60
CA VAL A 109 -0.99 18.28 -6.67
C VAL A 109 -1.21 17.38 -5.46
N LEU A 110 -0.21 16.60 -5.06
CA LEU A 110 -0.27 15.78 -3.86
C LEU A 110 -0.39 16.61 -2.58
N SER A 111 0.35 17.73 -2.49
CA SER A 111 0.23 18.67 -1.36
C SER A 111 -1.20 19.24 -1.25
N ASN A 112 -1.80 19.66 -2.37
CA ASN A 112 -3.19 20.13 -2.40
C ASN A 112 -4.19 19.03 -2.03
N TYR A 113 -3.90 17.78 -2.43
CA TYR A 113 -4.73 16.64 -2.04
C TYR A 113 -4.68 16.41 -0.52
N MET A 114 -3.50 16.48 0.11
CA MET A 114 -3.35 16.42 1.57
C MET A 114 -4.18 17.51 2.26
N ASP A 115 -4.12 18.76 1.78
CA ASP A 115 -4.88 19.89 2.33
C ASP A 115 -6.39 19.64 2.28
N THR A 116 -6.89 18.98 1.22
CA THR A 116 -8.31 18.63 1.08
C THR A 116 -8.79 17.71 2.20
N PHE A 117 -7.93 16.86 2.75
CA PHE A 117 -8.23 15.94 3.84
C PHE A 117 -7.72 16.42 5.21
N GLU A 118 -7.29 17.67 5.31
CA GLU A 118 -6.71 18.24 6.54
C GLU A 118 -5.53 17.43 7.09
N ILE A 119 -4.77 16.79 6.21
CA ILE A 119 -3.59 16.00 6.56
C ILE A 119 -2.42 16.95 6.77
N LYS A 120 -1.87 16.97 7.98
CA LYS A 120 -0.71 17.79 8.29
C LYS A 120 0.55 17.23 7.60
N ASN A 121 1.32 18.11 6.99
CA ASN A 121 2.64 17.80 6.46
C ASN A 121 3.69 17.79 7.59
N ASP A 122 3.62 16.79 8.47
CA ASP A 122 4.50 16.62 9.63
C ASP A 122 5.57 15.52 9.42
N GLY A 123 5.65 14.98 8.21
CA GLY A 123 6.62 13.94 7.85
C GLY A 123 6.24 12.53 8.27
N ASN A 124 5.06 12.32 8.87
CA ASN A 124 4.60 11.01 9.32
C ASN A 124 3.51 10.40 8.43
N TRP A 125 2.93 11.22 7.55
CA TRP A 125 2.14 10.76 6.41
C TRP A 125 2.73 11.36 5.15
N ILE A 126 3.41 10.52 4.37
CA ILE A 126 4.21 10.93 3.22
C ILE A 126 3.47 10.56 1.94
N PHE A 127 3.35 11.52 1.03
CA PHE A 127 2.77 11.30 -0.30
C PHE A 127 3.90 11.24 -1.33
N LEU A 128 3.91 10.18 -2.13
CA LEU A 128 4.98 9.89 -3.05
C LEU A 128 4.50 9.91 -4.50
N THR A 129 5.32 10.51 -5.35
CA THR A 129 5.17 10.52 -6.81
C THR A 129 6.49 10.21 -7.48
N GLY A 130 6.53 10.19 -8.81
CA GLY A 130 7.76 10.03 -9.58
C GLY A 130 8.46 11.35 -9.87
N GLU A 131 9.66 11.27 -10.44
CA GLU A 131 10.40 12.41 -10.95
C GLU A 131 9.69 12.99 -12.18
N LYS A 132 9.46 14.30 -12.19
CA LYS A 132 8.75 15.01 -13.27
C LYS A 132 9.44 14.86 -14.63
N ASP A 133 10.76 14.88 -14.64
CA ASP A 133 11.56 14.91 -15.88
C ASP A 133 11.86 13.50 -16.42
N ASN A 134 11.47 12.43 -15.71
CA ASN A 134 11.69 11.05 -16.13
C ASN A 134 10.50 10.14 -15.79
N LEU A 135 9.41 10.30 -16.51
CA LEU A 135 8.19 9.54 -16.30
C LEU A 135 8.37 8.02 -16.48
N GLN A 136 9.24 7.57 -17.38
CA GLN A 136 9.52 6.15 -17.55
C GLN A 136 10.15 5.54 -16.30
N LYS A 137 11.17 6.20 -15.73
CA LYS A 137 11.79 5.82 -14.45
C LYS A 137 10.77 5.86 -13.33
N SER A 138 9.92 6.89 -13.30
CA SER A 138 8.87 7.06 -12.30
C SER A 138 7.90 5.88 -12.28
N HIS A 139 7.38 5.49 -13.43
CA HIS A 139 6.52 4.30 -13.55
C HIS A 139 7.23 3.01 -13.15
N GLU A 140 8.52 2.87 -13.49
CA GLU A 140 9.31 1.70 -13.09
C GLU A 140 9.48 1.64 -11.56
N GLN A 141 9.81 2.76 -10.90
CA GLN A 141 9.95 2.80 -9.44
C GLN A 141 8.63 2.52 -8.73
N ILE A 142 7.52 3.12 -9.17
CA ILE A 142 6.17 2.85 -8.63
C ILE A 142 5.81 1.37 -8.80
N ARG A 143 6.12 0.79 -9.96
CA ARG A 143 5.87 -0.64 -10.22
C ARG A 143 6.68 -1.54 -9.29
N LYS A 144 7.95 -1.21 -9.01
CA LYS A 144 8.78 -1.95 -8.05
C LYS A 144 8.19 -1.98 -6.64
N VAL A 145 7.48 -0.91 -6.23
CA VAL A 145 6.72 -0.91 -4.95
C VAL A 145 5.46 -1.76 -5.05
N ALA A 146 4.77 -1.73 -6.18
CA ALA A 146 3.48 -2.38 -6.37
C ALA A 146 3.58 -3.91 -6.57
N GLU A 147 4.62 -4.37 -7.28
CA GLU A 147 4.81 -5.78 -7.68
C GLU A 147 4.84 -6.77 -6.50
N PRO A 148 5.56 -6.53 -5.39
CA PRO A 148 5.57 -7.45 -4.25
C PRO A 148 4.16 -7.74 -3.70
N PHE A 149 3.27 -6.76 -3.74
CA PHE A 149 1.90 -6.86 -3.27
C PHE A 149 0.91 -7.35 -4.31
N GLN A 150 1.38 -7.62 -5.55
CA GLN A 150 0.53 -7.92 -6.71
C GLN A 150 -0.50 -6.82 -6.98
N PHE A 151 -0.16 -5.60 -6.60
CA PHE A 151 -0.96 -4.45 -6.96
C PHE A 151 -0.81 -4.20 -8.46
N GLN A 152 -1.93 -4.24 -9.16
CA GLN A 152 -1.99 -4.03 -10.61
C GLN A 152 -2.76 -2.76 -10.92
N TYR A 153 -2.29 -2.01 -11.90
CA TYR A 153 -2.98 -0.83 -12.39
C TYR A 153 -2.78 -0.67 -13.89
N LYS A 154 -3.76 -0.06 -14.54
CA LYS A 154 -3.78 0.20 -15.97
C LYS A 154 -4.52 1.50 -16.26
N ASP A 155 -3.96 2.35 -17.10
CA ASP A 155 -4.66 3.46 -17.73
C ASP A 155 -5.35 2.97 -19.01
N PRO A 156 -6.69 2.97 -19.08
CA PRO A 156 -7.43 2.65 -20.31
C PRO A 156 -7.50 3.83 -21.29
N GLY A 157 -6.89 4.98 -20.98
CA GLY A 157 -6.86 6.16 -21.85
C GLY A 157 -8.09 7.08 -21.74
N ASN A 158 -8.94 6.85 -20.73
CA ASN A 158 -10.15 7.68 -20.48
C ASN A 158 -10.01 8.59 -19.25
N GLY A 159 -8.80 8.66 -18.66
CA GLY A 159 -8.52 9.48 -17.47
C GLY A 159 -8.80 8.80 -16.14
N PHE A 160 -9.35 7.58 -16.13
CA PHE A 160 -9.63 6.79 -14.93
C PHE A 160 -8.83 5.49 -14.95
N PHE A 161 -8.03 5.27 -13.91
CA PHE A 161 -7.26 4.03 -13.77
C PHE A 161 -8.14 2.88 -13.29
N ILE A 162 -7.89 1.69 -13.86
CA ILE A 162 -8.34 0.42 -13.30
C ILE A 162 -7.21 -0.09 -12.43
N HIS A 163 -7.46 -0.34 -11.15
CA HIS A 163 -6.42 -0.78 -10.23
C HIS A 163 -6.94 -1.72 -9.14
N THR A 164 -6.03 -2.44 -8.52
CA THR A 164 -6.28 -3.21 -7.30
C THR A 164 -6.70 -2.28 -6.16
N THR A 165 -7.69 -2.66 -5.35
CA THR A 165 -8.29 -1.81 -4.30
C THR A 165 -7.97 -2.36 -2.91
N PHE A 166 -6.68 -2.36 -2.55
CA PHE A 166 -6.18 -2.73 -1.21
C PHE A 166 -5.17 -1.72 -0.71
N THR A 167 -5.17 -1.51 0.62
CA THR A 167 -4.06 -0.95 1.39
C THR A 167 -3.19 -2.07 1.92
N TYR A 168 -1.93 -1.78 2.24
CA TYR A 168 -0.93 -2.78 2.62
C TYR A 168 -0.22 -2.36 3.89
N LEU A 169 -0.20 -3.24 4.89
CA LEU A 169 0.61 -3.09 6.08
C LEU A 169 1.95 -3.78 5.84
N VAL A 170 3.04 -3.08 6.13
CA VAL A 170 4.39 -3.62 6.04
C VAL A 170 5.16 -3.34 7.31
N ASP A 171 6.09 -4.22 7.65
CA ASP A 171 6.98 -4.07 8.80
C ASP A 171 8.03 -2.95 8.58
N GLU A 172 8.85 -2.72 9.57
CA GLU A 172 9.96 -1.75 9.53
C GLU A 172 11.00 -2.06 8.44
N ASN A 173 11.08 -3.32 7.98
CA ASN A 173 11.95 -3.76 6.89
C ASN A 173 11.26 -3.70 5.52
N ASN A 174 10.08 -3.09 5.43
CA ASN A 174 9.24 -3.00 4.23
C ASN A 174 8.73 -4.36 3.72
N LYS A 175 8.63 -5.37 4.61
CA LYS A 175 8.11 -6.68 4.32
C LYS A 175 6.60 -6.70 4.55
N PHE A 176 5.87 -7.36 3.66
CA PHE A 176 4.42 -7.50 3.74
C PHE A 176 3.96 -8.22 5.02
N ILE A 177 2.99 -7.64 5.70
CA ILE A 177 2.28 -8.21 6.84
C ILE A 177 0.88 -8.61 6.40
N GLU A 178 0.05 -7.63 6.04
CA GLU A 178 -1.37 -7.83 5.73
C GLU A 178 -1.88 -6.80 4.73
N LYS A 179 -3.05 -7.07 4.13
CA LYS A 179 -3.74 -6.14 3.24
C LYS A 179 -5.20 -5.98 3.63
N PHE A 180 -5.73 -4.78 3.44
CA PHE A 180 -7.10 -4.43 3.79
C PHE A 180 -7.81 -3.82 2.59
N PRO A 181 -9.11 -4.11 2.39
CA PRO A 181 -9.90 -3.51 1.31
C PRO A 181 -9.91 -1.99 1.41
N MET A 182 -9.94 -1.30 0.26
CA MET A 182 -10.11 0.15 0.16
C MET A 182 -11.60 0.55 0.09
N GLY A 183 -11.85 1.86 0.14
CA GLY A 183 -13.17 2.45 -0.04
C GLY A 183 -14.12 2.13 1.10
N LYS A 184 -15.35 1.77 0.76
CA LYS A 184 -16.41 1.51 1.76
C LYS A 184 -16.09 0.32 2.66
N GLU A 185 -15.36 -0.65 2.14
CA GLU A 185 -14.98 -1.88 2.84
C GLU A 185 -13.75 -1.73 3.74
N PHE A 186 -13.04 -0.59 3.68
CA PHE A 186 -11.94 -0.31 4.60
C PHE A 186 -12.46 -0.27 6.03
N ASN A 187 -12.09 -1.27 6.83
CA ASN A 187 -12.46 -1.36 8.24
C ASN A 187 -11.30 -0.81 9.10
N ARG A 188 -11.52 0.37 9.67
CA ARG A 188 -10.53 1.06 10.51
C ARG A 188 -10.11 0.24 11.74
N GLU A 189 -11.07 -0.47 12.37
CA GLU A 189 -10.81 -1.24 13.59
C GLU A 189 -9.92 -2.46 13.31
N ASP A 190 -10.14 -3.15 12.18
CA ASP A 190 -9.30 -4.27 11.77
C ASP A 190 -7.86 -3.80 11.50
N VAL A 191 -7.70 -2.67 10.78
CA VAL A 191 -6.37 -2.10 10.51
C VAL A 191 -5.68 -1.66 11.81
N LEU A 192 -6.40 -1.00 12.72
CA LEU A 192 -5.86 -0.58 14.01
C LEU A 192 -5.40 -1.79 14.84
N THR A 193 -6.21 -2.85 14.88
CA THR A 193 -5.87 -4.08 15.60
C THR A 193 -4.61 -4.71 15.03
N ALA A 194 -4.53 -4.89 13.71
CA ALA A 194 -3.35 -5.46 13.06
C ALA A 194 -2.07 -4.64 13.30
N ILE A 195 -2.16 -3.31 13.28
CA ILE A 195 -1.02 -2.44 13.62
C ILE A 195 -0.59 -2.63 15.08
N MET A 196 -1.55 -2.68 16.00
CA MET A 196 -1.23 -2.82 17.43
C MET A 196 -0.65 -4.20 17.76
N ASP A 197 -1.17 -5.27 17.14
CA ASP A 197 -0.66 -6.64 17.28
C ASP A 197 0.80 -6.77 16.78
N GLU A 198 1.17 -6.02 15.73
CA GLU A 198 2.54 -6.02 15.20
C GLU A 198 3.51 -5.23 16.08
N LEU A 199 3.01 -4.34 16.93
CA LEU A 199 3.84 -3.52 17.86
C LEU A 199 4.10 -4.21 19.22
N GLU A 200 3.39 -5.31 19.54
CA GLU A 200 3.56 -6.10 20.76
C GLU A 200 4.72 -7.09 20.65
#